data_817418e63c2589bfdc593d14067317a0
#
_entry.id   817418e63c2589bfdc593d14067317a0
#
_cell.length_a   1.000
_cell.length_b   1.000
_cell.length_c   1.000
_cell.angle_alpha   90.00
_cell.angle_beta   90.00
_cell.angle_gamma   90.00
#
_symmetry.space_group_name_H-M   'P 1'
#
loop_
_entity.id
_entity.type
_entity.pdbx_description
1 polymer ?
#
loop_
_entity_poly.entity_id
_entity_poly.type
_entity_poly.pdbx_seq_one_letter_code
_entity_poly.pdbx_strand_id
1 'polypeptide(L)'
;VKPFIGLGGLQHGFTDQDTVIQDPGYFRLPGVRYRWGDYTLRTAIGGGHGETNLQRAIFQSCDTFFYDLGYRMGIDTIHSFLGQFGFGQNFTLDVGYARTGVLPSREWKQATRNEPWYPGDTINSSIGQGYMWATPLQLATATAIAANKGVVVKPRMLAAVDGEPFEPQDLNPVADVQIDNPDNWRYIEESMTMVVHRPYSQVFRDYGTAYEAIARADREMSYKMAGKSGSAQVVSIAQDILQSEDIDVSDLNKDHALFVAYAPAQHPTIKPQIAVAVFVENGQHGSSVAGPVAKAVIDAYLLDILQIDFTSLATDPDALLSFDAGRAPQQSTDPAAGFLTLANAEHEGHVHD
;
A
#
# COMPACT_ATOMS: atom_id res chain seq x y z
N VAL A 1 -1.06 4.07 3.50
CA VAL A 1 -0.08 5.19 3.72
C VAL A 1 0.98 4.85 4.78
N LYS A 2 0.74 3.90 5.71
CA LYS A 2 1.64 3.60 6.84
C LYS A 2 3.13 3.48 6.48
N PRO A 3 3.56 2.77 5.41
CA PRO A 3 4.98 2.74 5.05
C PRO A 3 5.57 4.12 4.75
N PHE A 4 4.80 4.98 4.09
CA PHE A 4 5.22 6.36 3.77
C PHE A 4 5.30 7.23 5.02
N ILE A 5 4.35 7.11 5.95
CA ILE A 5 4.41 7.79 7.26
C ILE A 5 5.63 7.30 8.05
N GLY A 6 5.90 5.99 8.03
CA GLY A 6 7.10 5.43 8.67
C GLY A 6 8.40 5.99 8.08
N LEU A 7 8.48 6.05 6.75
CA LEU A 7 9.63 6.64 6.05
C LEU A 7 9.80 8.13 6.37
N GLY A 8 8.70 8.89 6.39
CA GLY A 8 8.72 10.29 6.82
C GLY A 8 9.15 10.48 8.27
N GLY A 9 8.73 9.56 9.15
CA GLY A 9 9.17 9.54 10.54
C GLY A 9 10.68 9.30 10.69
N LEU A 10 11.24 8.39 9.90
CA LEU A 10 12.70 8.15 9.83
C LEU A 10 13.43 9.35 9.25
N GLN A 11 12.94 9.92 8.14
CA GLN A 11 13.55 11.07 7.46
C GLN A 11 13.65 12.30 8.36
N HIS A 12 12.61 12.56 9.15
CA HIS A 12 12.53 13.76 9.99
C HIS A 12 12.93 13.51 11.46
N GLY A 13 13.47 12.32 11.79
CA GLY A 13 13.97 12.02 13.14
C GLY A 13 12.90 11.86 14.22
N PHE A 14 11.64 11.60 13.84
CA PHE A 14 10.56 11.32 14.79
C PHE A 14 10.55 9.87 15.29
N THR A 15 11.22 8.99 14.57
CA THR A 15 11.46 7.59 14.93
C THR A 15 12.75 7.11 14.29
N ASP A 16 13.29 6.02 14.79
CA ASP A 16 14.41 5.27 14.22
C ASP A 16 14.10 3.77 14.22
N GLN A 17 15.07 2.94 13.84
CA GLN A 17 14.89 1.49 13.76
C GLN A 17 14.77 0.83 15.14
N ASP A 18 15.31 1.47 16.18
CA ASP A 18 15.37 0.97 17.56
C ASP A 18 14.23 1.51 18.44
N THR A 19 13.53 2.54 17.98
CA THR A 19 12.40 3.13 18.72
C THR A 19 11.28 2.10 18.91
N VAL A 20 10.99 1.78 20.18
CA VAL A 20 9.94 0.84 20.59
C VAL A 20 8.88 1.57 21.40
N ILE A 21 7.62 1.32 21.09
CA ILE A 21 6.49 1.72 21.92
C ILE A 21 5.80 0.50 22.52
N GLN A 22 5.10 0.69 23.63
CA GLN A 22 4.15 -0.30 24.17
C GLN A 22 2.78 -0.06 23.56
N ASP A 23 2.31 -1.02 22.76
CA ASP A 23 0.96 -0.98 22.19
C ASP A 23 -0.03 -1.73 23.08
N PRO A 24 -0.94 -1.03 23.79
CA PRO A 24 -2.02 -1.66 24.56
C PRO A 24 -3.27 -1.94 23.71
N GLY A 25 -3.20 -1.79 22.38
CA GLY A 25 -4.32 -1.89 21.46
C GLY A 25 -5.08 -0.57 21.22
N TYR A 26 -4.62 0.52 21.81
CA TYR A 26 -5.21 1.84 21.58
C TYR A 26 -4.22 2.97 21.84
N PHE A 27 -4.45 4.10 21.21
CA PHE A 27 -3.79 5.37 21.48
C PHE A 27 -4.74 6.33 22.20
N ARG A 28 -4.18 7.18 23.06
CA ARG A 28 -4.94 8.24 23.76
C ARG A 28 -4.15 9.54 23.76
N LEU A 29 -4.79 10.62 23.35
CA LEU A 29 -4.24 11.95 23.52
C LEU A 29 -4.23 12.37 25.01
N PRO A 30 -3.19 13.08 25.46
CA PRO A 30 -3.16 13.65 26.80
C PRO A 30 -4.39 14.53 27.06
N GLY A 31 -5.07 14.31 28.18
CA GLY A 31 -6.26 15.08 28.55
C GLY A 31 -7.56 14.71 27.82
N VAL A 32 -7.54 13.76 26.88
CA VAL A 32 -8.72 13.32 26.12
C VAL A 32 -9.16 11.95 26.57
N ARG A 33 -10.48 11.78 26.84
CA ARG A 33 -11.03 10.47 27.24
C ARG A 33 -11.16 9.49 26.08
N TYR A 34 -11.31 10.00 24.86
CA TYR A 34 -11.46 9.18 23.64
C TYR A 34 -10.22 8.32 23.40
N ARG A 35 -10.44 7.08 22.95
CA ARG A 35 -9.39 6.12 22.59
C ARG A 35 -9.48 5.81 21.10
N TRP A 36 -8.38 6.00 20.39
CA TRP A 36 -8.22 5.51 19.02
C TRP A 36 -7.80 4.04 19.11
N GLY A 37 -8.71 3.14 18.74
CA GLY A 37 -8.48 1.70 18.84
C GLY A 37 -7.67 1.15 17.70
N ASP A 38 -6.80 0.18 18.02
CA ASP A 38 -6.17 -0.71 17.05
C ASP A 38 -7.13 -1.89 16.76
N TYR A 39 -6.99 -2.52 15.59
CA TYR A 39 -7.81 -3.67 15.20
C TYR A 39 -7.68 -4.86 16.18
N THR A 40 -6.54 -4.97 16.86
CA THR A 40 -6.28 -6.03 17.85
C THR A 40 -7.25 -6.03 19.02
N LEU A 41 -7.87 -4.89 19.35
CA LEU A 41 -8.93 -4.84 20.37
C LEU A 41 -10.14 -5.70 20.00
N ARG A 42 -10.35 -5.97 18.72
CA ARG A 42 -11.48 -6.75 18.19
C ARG A 42 -11.14 -8.22 17.95
N THR A 43 -9.88 -8.60 18.14
CA THR A 43 -9.43 -9.98 17.94
C THR A 43 -9.43 -10.73 19.27
N ALA A 44 -9.54 -12.06 19.19
CA ALA A 44 -9.50 -12.95 20.39
C ALA A 44 -8.19 -12.82 21.21
N ILE A 45 -7.15 -12.19 20.64
CA ILE A 45 -5.85 -11.97 21.30
C ILE A 45 -5.99 -10.88 22.38
N GLY A 46 -6.84 -9.86 22.17
CA GLY A 46 -7.05 -8.73 23.07
C GLY A 46 -5.75 -8.08 23.60
N GLY A 47 -5.70 -6.77 23.69
CA GLY A 47 -4.59 -6.12 24.42
C GLY A 47 -3.41 -5.62 23.57
N GLY A 48 -3.56 -5.44 22.26
CA GLY A 48 -2.57 -4.79 21.41
C GLY A 48 -1.40 -5.69 20.99
N HIS A 49 -0.40 -5.09 20.31
CA HIS A 49 0.78 -5.81 19.82
C HIS A 49 1.91 -5.89 20.87
N GLY A 50 1.80 -5.19 22.01
CA GLY A 50 2.87 -5.10 23.00
C GLY A 50 4.05 -4.26 22.52
N GLU A 51 5.28 -4.71 22.79
CA GLU A 51 6.49 -4.02 22.31
C GLU A 51 6.53 -3.99 20.78
N THR A 52 6.51 -2.80 20.22
CA THR A 52 6.37 -2.61 18.78
C THR A 52 7.30 -1.51 18.30
N ASN A 53 8.21 -1.87 17.40
CA ASN A 53 9.02 -0.93 16.62
C ASN A 53 8.36 -0.66 15.24
N LEU A 54 8.96 0.23 14.45
CA LEU A 54 8.41 0.62 13.15
C LEU A 54 8.27 -0.57 12.19
N GLN A 55 9.25 -1.47 12.14
CA GLN A 55 9.18 -2.65 11.27
C GLN A 55 7.98 -3.53 11.63
N ARG A 56 7.82 -3.85 12.92
CA ARG A 56 6.68 -4.63 13.42
C ARG A 56 5.36 -3.91 13.15
N ALA A 57 5.34 -2.60 13.36
CA ALA A 57 4.16 -1.78 13.09
C ALA A 57 3.73 -1.84 11.62
N ILE A 58 4.67 -1.92 10.67
CA ILE A 58 4.37 -2.05 9.25
C ILE A 58 3.83 -3.44 8.94
N PHE A 59 4.55 -4.52 9.32
CA PHE A 59 4.15 -5.85 8.90
C PHE A 59 2.92 -6.40 9.64
N GLN A 60 2.67 -5.96 10.87
CA GLN A 60 1.44 -6.27 11.62
C GLN A 60 0.34 -5.20 11.45
N SER A 61 0.62 -4.12 10.73
CA SER A 61 -0.34 -3.02 10.53
C SER A 61 -0.82 -2.34 11.82
N CYS A 62 0.05 -2.22 12.85
CA CYS A 62 -0.27 -1.61 14.13
C CYS A 62 -0.72 -0.15 13.97
N ASP A 63 -1.97 0.15 14.27
CA ASP A 63 -2.51 1.52 14.22
C ASP A 63 -1.92 2.39 15.34
N THR A 64 -1.78 1.83 16.54
CA THR A 64 -1.32 2.55 17.72
C THR A 64 0.06 3.18 17.52
N PHE A 65 0.99 2.47 16.87
CA PHE A 65 2.31 3.00 16.53
C PHE A 65 2.20 4.23 15.62
N PHE A 66 1.35 4.13 14.59
CA PHE A 66 1.19 5.22 13.62
C PHE A 66 0.38 6.39 14.18
N TYR A 67 -0.53 6.16 15.12
CA TYR A 67 -1.20 7.24 15.86
C TYR A 67 -0.20 8.06 16.66
N ASP A 68 0.69 7.41 17.41
CA ASP A 68 1.75 8.07 18.18
C ASP A 68 2.73 8.80 17.27
N LEU A 69 3.23 8.13 16.25
CA LEU A 69 4.17 8.71 15.28
C LEU A 69 3.55 9.93 14.57
N GLY A 70 2.31 9.79 14.05
CA GLY A 70 1.62 10.87 13.37
C GLY A 70 1.32 12.06 14.27
N TYR A 71 0.95 11.81 15.53
CA TYR A 71 0.78 12.87 16.52
C TYR A 71 2.07 13.68 16.74
N ARG A 72 3.22 13.00 16.85
CA ARG A 72 4.54 13.64 17.01
C ARG A 72 4.98 14.38 15.74
N MET A 73 4.75 13.81 14.55
CA MET A 73 5.08 14.45 13.28
C MET A 73 4.24 15.71 13.01
N GLY A 74 2.97 15.68 13.38
CA GLY A 74 2.02 16.74 13.02
C GLY A 74 1.61 16.71 11.54
N ILE A 75 0.46 17.35 11.26
CA ILE A 75 -0.13 17.30 9.90
C ILE A 75 0.74 18.00 8.86
N ASP A 76 1.43 19.06 9.23
CA ASP A 76 2.20 19.86 8.28
C ASP A 76 3.39 19.05 7.72
N THR A 77 4.09 18.27 8.58
CA THR A 77 5.14 17.36 8.17
C THR A 77 4.59 16.20 7.33
N ILE A 78 3.47 15.60 7.76
CA ILE A 78 2.79 14.52 7.04
C ILE A 78 2.37 14.98 5.65
N HIS A 79 1.71 16.14 5.55
CA HIS A 79 1.25 16.72 4.29
C HIS A 79 2.42 16.97 3.34
N SER A 80 3.45 17.67 3.81
CA SER A 80 4.61 17.99 2.99
C SER A 80 5.33 16.75 2.50
N PHE A 81 5.49 15.74 3.35
CA PHE A 81 6.18 14.50 2.98
C PHE A 81 5.39 13.64 2.00
N LEU A 82 4.09 13.39 2.28
CA LEU A 82 3.24 12.57 1.42
C LEU A 82 2.98 13.22 0.05
N GLY A 83 2.97 14.55 -0.03
CA GLY A 83 2.83 15.29 -1.28
C GLY A 83 3.91 14.93 -2.30
N GLN A 84 5.13 14.59 -1.87
CA GLN A 84 6.23 14.19 -2.75
C GLN A 84 5.97 12.87 -3.47
N PHE A 85 5.06 12.02 -2.96
CA PHE A 85 4.63 10.75 -3.55
C PHE A 85 3.41 10.90 -4.47
N GLY A 86 2.95 12.12 -4.76
CA GLY A 86 1.83 12.38 -5.66
C GLY A 86 0.45 12.38 -5.00
N PHE A 87 0.37 12.24 -3.67
CA PHE A 87 -0.91 12.37 -2.98
C PHE A 87 -1.44 13.81 -3.07
N GLY A 88 -2.74 13.95 -3.27
CA GLY A 88 -3.40 15.26 -3.38
C GLY A 88 -3.22 15.97 -4.72
N GLN A 89 -2.57 15.35 -5.71
CA GLN A 89 -2.23 15.93 -6.99
C GLN A 89 -2.62 15.02 -8.16
N ASN A 90 -2.79 15.61 -9.36
CA ASN A 90 -2.76 14.83 -10.59
C ASN A 90 -1.31 14.55 -10.96
N PHE A 91 -0.88 13.31 -10.80
CA PHE A 91 0.50 12.88 -10.97
C PHE A 91 0.70 12.06 -12.27
N THR A 92 -0.15 12.32 -13.29
CA THR A 92 -0.10 11.65 -14.60
C THR A 92 0.49 12.57 -15.66
N LEU A 93 1.02 11.98 -16.74
CA LEU A 93 1.58 12.76 -17.87
C LEU A 93 0.50 13.19 -18.87
N ASP A 94 -0.50 12.35 -19.12
CA ASP A 94 -1.45 12.51 -20.23
C ASP A 94 -2.93 12.33 -19.84
N VAL A 95 -3.24 12.10 -18.54
CA VAL A 95 -4.61 11.99 -18.05
C VAL A 95 -5.01 13.28 -17.32
N GLY A 96 -5.41 14.29 -18.09
CA GLY A 96 -5.71 15.64 -17.56
C GLY A 96 -6.83 15.72 -16.53
N TYR A 97 -7.72 14.74 -16.51
CA TYR A 97 -8.87 14.69 -15.60
C TYR A 97 -8.72 13.65 -14.48
N ALA A 98 -7.52 13.15 -14.22
CA ALA A 98 -7.29 12.24 -13.10
C ALA A 98 -7.68 12.90 -11.78
N ARG A 99 -8.44 12.17 -10.97
CA ARG A 99 -8.84 12.66 -9.64
C ARG A 99 -7.60 12.82 -8.74
N THR A 100 -7.56 13.92 -8.00
CA THR A 100 -6.44 14.26 -7.12
C THR A 100 -6.56 13.67 -5.72
N GLY A 101 -7.71 13.08 -5.37
CA GLY A 101 -7.96 12.72 -3.98
C GLY A 101 -7.94 13.94 -3.07
N VAL A 102 -7.67 13.71 -1.79
CA VAL A 102 -7.47 14.76 -0.78
C VAL A 102 -6.25 14.38 0.06
N LEU A 103 -5.22 15.21 0.02
CA LEU A 103 -4.14 15.21 1.00
C LEU A 103 -4.46 16.33 1.99
N PRO A 104 -4.96 16.02 3.20
CA PRO A 104 -5.49 17.03 4.09
C PRO A 104 -4.38 17.91 4.68
N SER A 105 -4.70 19.19 4.88
CA SER A 105 -3.88 20.18 5.59
C SER A 105 -4.74 21.09 6.43
N ARG A 106 -4.12 21.96 7.23
CA ARG A 106 -4.82 22.99 8.01
C ARG A 106 -5.57 23.93 7.09
N GLU A 107 -4.93 24.39 6.02
CA GLU A 107 -5.49 25.29 5.02
C GLU A 107 -6.65 24.65 4.27
N TRP A 108 -6.47 23.38 3.86
CA TRP A 108 -7.54 22.63 3.21
C TRP A 108 -8.78 22.53 4.10
N LYS A 109 -8.62 22.18 5.38
CA LYS A 109 -9.76 22.03 6.30
C LYS A 109 -10.44 23.37 6.53
N GLN A 110 -9.66 24.44 6.75
CA GLN A 110 -10.19 25.81 6.92
C GLN A 110 -10.97 26.24 5.66
N ALA A 111 -10.43 25.99 4.47
CA ALA A 111 -11.04 26.41 3.21
C ALA A 111 -12.32 25.63 2.86
N THR A 112 -12.35 24.31 3.17
CA THR A 112 -13.44 23.41 2.74
C THR A 112 -14.50 23.17 3.79
N ARG A 113 -14.16 23.27 5.08
CA ARG A 113 -15.05 22.98 6.22
C ARG A 113 -15.30 24.20 7.11
N ASN A 114 -14.52 25.26 6.94
CA ASN A 114 -14.52 26.43 7.83
C ASN A 114 -14.28 26.06 9.31
N GLU A 115 -13.40 25.08 9.53
CA GLU A 115 -13.07 24.54 10.85
C GLU A 115 -11.55 24.54 11.06
N PRO A 116 -11.08 24.74 12.32
CA PRO A 116 -9.67 24.57 12.63
C PRO A 116 -9.25 23.10 12.56
N TRP A 117 -7.96 22.86 12.40
CA TRP A 117 -7.37 21.54 12.49
C TRP A 117 -7.25 21.09 13.94
N TYR A 118 -7.69 19.86 14.25
CA TYR A 118 -7.58 19.28 15.57
C TYR A 118 -6.54 18.14 15.60
N PRO A 119 -5.89 17.86 16.74
CA PRO A 119 -4.95 16.74 16.87
C PRO A 119 -5.54 15.38 16.44
N GLY A 120 -6.82 15.15 16.70
CA GLY A 120 -7.53 13.93 16.27
C GLY A 120 -7.58 13.76 14.75
N ASP A 121 -7.62 14.85 13.98
CA ASP A 121 -7.57 14.80 12.52
C ASP A 121 -6.21 14.27 12.05
N THR A 122 -5.11 14.69 12.71
CA THR A 122 -3.76 14.17 12.43
C THR A 122 -3.66 12.68 12.71
N ILE A 123 -4.19 12.23 13.85
CA ILE A 123 -4.18 10.81 14.24
C ILE A 123 -4.88 9.97 13.19
N ASN A 124 -6.08 10.34 12.73
CA ASN A 124 -6.79 9.63 11.69
C ASN A 124 -6.03 9.65 10.35
N SER A 125 -5.45 10.80 9.98
CA SER A 125 -4.70 10.94 8.73
C SER A 125 -3.41 10.09 8.72
N SER A 126 -2.79 9.85 9.88
CA SER A 126 -1.55 9.07 10.01
C SER A 126 -1.71 7.59 9.63
N ILE A 127 -2.93 7.08 9.63
CA ILE A 127 -3.25 5.72 9.16
C ILE A 127 -3.98 5.69 7.80
N GLY A 128 -4.16 6.87 7.17
CA GLY A 128 -4.85 7.00 5.88
C GLY A 128 -6.37 7.03 5.98
N GLN A 129 -6.89 7.42 7.13
CA GLN A 129 -8.32 7.55 7.40
C GLN A 129 -8.71 9.03 7.57
N GLY A 130 -9.96 9.28 7.93
CA GLY A 130 -10.50 10.63 8.14
C GLY A 130 -10.63 11.40 6.83
N TYR A 131 -9.93 12.53 6.73
CA TYR A 131 -10.00 13.39 5.55
C TYR A 131 -9.06 12.98 4.41
N MET A 132 -8.22 11.96 4.59
CA MET A 132 -7.31 11.51 3.56
C MET A 132 -8.01 10.61 2.55
N TRP A 133 -8.04 11.06 1.28
CA TRP A 133 -8.58 10.29 0.16
C TRP A 133 -7.50 10.12 -0.91
N ALA A 134 -7.31 8.90 -1.36
CA ALA A 134 -6.38 8.59 -2.43
C ALA A 134 -7.06 7.72 -3.49
N THR A 135 -6.73 7.96 -4.75
CA THR A 135 -7.16 7.07 -5.83
C THR A 135 -6.27 5.82 -5.88
N PRO A 136 -6.76 4.69 -6.43
CA PRO A 136 -5.92 3.51 -6.67
C PRO A 136 -4.66 3.85 -7.49
N LEU A 137 -4.78 4.74 -8.49
CA LEU A 137 -3.65 5.19 -9.29
C LEU A 137 -2.60 5.93 -8.45
N GLN A 138 -3.01 6.81 -7.54
CA GLN A 138 -2.07 7.47 -6.62
C GLN A 138 -1.38 6.48 -5.69
N LEU A 139 -2.10 5.47 -5.18
CA LEU A 139 -1.51 4.42 -4.35
C LEU A 139 -0.48 3.59 -5.14
N ALA A 140 -0.80 3.22 -6.38
CA ALA A 140 0.13 2.49 -7.25
C ALA A 140 1.38 3.34 -7.58
N THR A 141 1.18 4.62 -7.91
CA THR A 141 2.27 5.57 -8.20
C THR A 141 3.18 5.77 -6.99
N ALA A 142 2.62 6.05 -5.82
CA ALA A 142 3.40 6.18 -4.59
C ALA A 142 4.17 4.88 -4.27
N THR A 143 3.55 3.72 -4.50
CA THR A 143 4.20 2.41 -4.33
C THR A 143 5.34 2.22 -5.33
N ALA A 144 5.18 2.65 -6.59
CA ALA A 144 6.24 2.61 -7.60
C ALA A 144 7.42 3.54 -7.25
N ILE A 145 7.14 4.74 -6.73
CA ILE A 145 8.18 5.67 -6.25
C ILE A 145 8.96 5.04 -5.09
N ALA A 146 8.28 4.40 -4.13
CA ALA A 146 8.95 3.70 -3.03
C ALA A 146 9.79 2.51 -3.53
N ALA A 147 9.27 1.72 -4.46
CA ALA A 147 9.97 0.60 -5.09
C ALA A 147 11.26 1.07 -5.83
N ASN A 148 11.22 2.25 -6.44
CA ASN A 148 12.34 2.89 -7.12
C ASN A 148 13.19 3.78 -6.19
N LYS A 149 13.02 3.63 -4.87
CA LYS A 149 13.82 4.36 -3.87
C LYS A 149 13.82 5.88 -4.07
N GLY A 150 12.62 6.41 -4.34
CA GLY A 150 12.37 7.84 -4.47
C GLY A 150 12.37 8.37 -5.90
N VAL A 151 12.85 7.61 -6.89
CA VAL A 151 12.78 8.05 -8.28
C VAL A 151 11.31 8.17 -8.70
N VAL A 152 10.93 9.37 -9.13
CA VAL A 152 9.56 9.70 -9.47
C VAL A 152 9.18 9.09 -10.82
N VAL A 153 8.11 8.30 -10.81
CA VAL A 153 7.50 7.70 -12.01
C VAL A 153 6.10 8.29 -12.17
N LYS A 154 5.85 8.94 -13.31
CA LYS A 154 4.54 9.47 -13.65
C LYS A 154 3.84 8.52 -14.62
N PRO A 155 2.68 7.96 -14.25
CA PRO A 155 1.94 7.08 -15.14
C PRO A 155 1.42 7.83 -16.37
N ARG A 156 1.38 7.12 -17.50
CA ARG A 156 0.79 7.55 -18.76
C ARG A 156 -0.08 6.45 -19.36
N MET A 157 -1.06 6.84 -20.15
CA MET A 157 -1.94 5.92 -20.87
C MET A 157 -1.50 5.72 -22.33
N LEU A 158 -1.02 6.80 -22.97
CA LEU A 158 -0.69 6.79 -24.38
C LEU A 158 0.76 6.32 -24.57
N ALA A 159 0.94 5.20 -25.25
CA ALA A 159 2.25 4.62 -25.56
C ALA A 159 2.75 5.01 -26.97
N ALA A 160 1.85 5.05 -27.95
CA ALA A 160 2.20 5.34 -29.34
C ALA A 160 1.04 6.01 -30.08
N VAL A 161 1.35 6.75 -31.15
CA VAL A 161 0.38 7.32 -32.09
C VAL A 161 0.80 6.87 -33.49
N ASP A 162 -0.13 6.28 -34.23
CA ASP A 162 0.12 5.76 -35.61
C ASP A 162 1.34 4.81 -35.68
N GLY A 163 1.60 4.06 -34.61
CA GLY A 163 2.74 3.14 -34.51
C GLY A 163 4.05 3.76 -34.05
N GLU A 164 4.15 5.08 -33.99
CA GLU A 164 5.33 5.78 -33.50
C GLU A 164 5.23 6.00 -31.97
N PRO A 165 6.30 5.72 -31.20
CA PRO A 165 6.33 5.97 -29.75
C PRO A 165 5.97 7.42 -29.43
N PHE A 166 5.05 7.59 -28.47
CA PHE A 166 4.65 8.92 -28.02
C PHE A 166 5.30 9.22 -26.67
N GLU A 167 6.07 10.31 -26.62
CA GLU A 167 6.66 10.81 -25.37
C GLU A 167 5.93 12.10 -24.95
N PRO A 168 5.03 12.02 -23.97
CA PRO A 168 4.32 13.21 -23.49
C PRO A 168 5.30 14.18 -22.83
N GLN A 169 5.11 15.48 -23.09
CA GLN A 169 5.85 16.50 -22.37
C GLN A 169 5.40 16.56 -20.91
N ASP A 170 6.34 16.43 -19.99
CA ASP A 170 6.05 16.67 -18.57
C ASP A 170 5.95 18.18 -18.31
N LEU A 171 4.71 18.67 -18.22
CA LEU A 171 4.41 20.07 -17.98
C LEU A 171 4.61 20.51 -16.51
N ASN A 172 4.67 19.55 -15.59
CA ASN A 172 4.82 19.79 -14.18
C ASN A 172 5.89 18.85 -13.59
N PRO A 173 7.18 19.05 -13.92
CA PRO A 173 8.24 18.20 -13.42
C PRO A 173 8.30 18.25 -11.89
N VAL A 174 8.45 17.08 -11.27
CA VAL A 174 8.57 16.93 -9.82
C VAL A 174 9.93 16.30 -9.53
N ALA A 175 10.61 16.81 -8.52
CA ALA A 175 11.89 16.25 -8.10
C ALA A 175 11.71 14.89 -7.45
N ASP A 176 12.73 14.04 -7.59
CA ASP A 176 12.79 12.77 -6.88
C ASP A 176 12.71 12.96 -5.36
N VAL A 177 12.10 12.00 -4.68
CA VAL A 177 12.00 12.00 -3.23
C VAL A 177 13.37 11.70 -2.62
N GLN A 178 13.93 12.68 -1.94
CA GLN A 178 15.25 12.56 -1.32
C GLN A 178 15.12 12.09 0.14
N ILE A 179 15.87 11.05 0.50
CA ILE A 179 15.99 10.54 1.86
C ILE A 179 17.48 10.59 2.25
N ASP A 180 17.77 11.28 3.36
CA ASP A 180 19.16 11.55 3.79
C ASP A 180 19.94 10.26 4.09
N ASN A 181 19.27 9.29 4.71
CA ASN A 181 19.85 7.97 4.93
C ASN A 181 19.23 6.93 3.97
N PRO A 182 19.98 6.49 2.93
CA PRO A 182 19.47 5.51 1.96
C PRO A 182 19.04 4.17 2.56
N ASP A 183 19.58 3.78 3.73
CA ASP A 183 19.19 2.56 4.43
C ASP A 183 17.72 2.59 4.88
N ASN A 184 17.12 3.77 5.02
CA ASN A 184 15.70 3.90 5.35
C ASN A 184 14.80 3.31 4.26
N TRP A 185 15.18 3.43 2.97
CA TRP A 185 14.46 2.77 1.88
C TRP A 185 14.50 1.24 2.03
N ARG A 186 15.69 0.69 2.32
CA ARG A 186 15.86 -0.75 2.52
C ARG A 186 15.06 -1.23 3.73
N TYR A 187 15.08 -0.50 4.83
CA TYR A 187 14.32 -0.83 6.03
C TYR A 187 12.80 -0.88 5.79
N ILE A 188 12.27 0.07 5.03
CA ILE A 188 10.84 0.08 4.64
C ILE A 188 10.53 -1.07 3.67
N GLU A 189 11.39 -1.34 2.69
CA GLU A 189 11.24 -2.47 1.77
C GLU A 189 11.22 -3.81 2.52
N GLU A 190 12.16 -4.03 3.45
CA GLU A 190 12.20 -5.21 4.31
C GLU A 190 10.91 -5.35 5.13
N SER A 191 10.45 -4.25 5.72
CA SER A 191 9.22 -4.22 6.51
C SER A 191 7.99 -4.56 5.68
N MET A 192 7.89 -4.04 4.45
CA MET A 192 6.82 -4.36 3.51
C MET A 192 6.93 -5.79 2.97
N THR A 193 8.14 -6.32 2.81
CA THR A 193 8.34 -7.73 2.43
C THR A 193 7.86 -8.67 3.53
N MET A 194 8.10 -8.31 4.79
CA MET A 194 7.60 -9.08 5.93
C MET A 194 6.07 -9.12 6.01
N VAL A 195 5.34 -8.15 5.47
CA VAL A 195 3.87 -8.22 5.38
C VAL A 195 3.42 -9.50 4.68
N VAL A 196 4.15 -9.92 3.63
CA VAL A 196 3.83 -11.07 2.80
C VAL A 196 4.56 -12.33 3.24
N HIS A 197 5.83 -12.22 3.62
CA HIS A 197 6.71 -13.38 3.76
C HIS A 197 7.05 -13.78 5.20
N ARG A 198 6.63 -13.01 6.22
CA ARG A 198 6.92 -13.35 7.62
C ARG A 198 5.94 -14.40 8.15
N PRO A 199 6.40 -15.66 8.40
CA PRO A 199 5.57 -16.68 9.00
C PRO A 199 5.26 -16.36 10.47
N TYR A 200 4.25 -17.02 11.03
CA TYR A 200 3.95 -16.91 12.45
C TYR A 200 5.14 -17.33 13.31
N SER A 201 5.53 -16.46 14.22
CA SER A 201 6.56 -16.70 15.23
C SER A 201 5.91 -16.97 16.59
N GLN A 202 6.17 -18.17 17.15
CA GLN A 202 5.69 -18.50 18.49
C GLN A 202 6.40 -17.67 19.57
N VAL A 203 7.65 -17.28 19.33
CA VAL A 203 8.47 -16.50 20.28
C VAL A 203 7.96 -15.07 20.38
N PHE A 204 7.77 -14.43 19.22
CA PHE A 204 7.37 -13.03 19.16
C PHE A 204 5.86 -12.85 19.07
N ARG A 205 5.11 -13.93 18.85
CA ARG A 205 3.65 -13.93 18.62
C ARG A 205 3.23 -12.93 17.54
N ASP A 206 3.99 -12.91 16.45
CA ASP A 206 3.79 -12.02 15.33
C ASP A 206 3.86 -12.76 13.99
N TYR A 207 3.29 -12.15 12.95
CA TYR A 207 3.29 -12.65 11.58
C TYR A 207 2.98 -11.52 10.60
N GLY A 208 3.34 -11.69 9.34
CA GLY A 208 2.95 -10.76 8.27
C GLY A 208 1.46 -10.85 7.98
N THR A 209 0.76 -9.71 7.94
CA THR A 209 -0.70 -9.70 7.78
C THR A 209 -1.21 -10.42 6.53
N ALA A 210 -0.39 -10.55 5.48
CA ALA A 210 -0.74 -11.24 4.24
C ALA A 210 -0.05 -12.60 4.07
N TYR A 211 0.73 -13.07 5.06
CA TYR A 211 1.47 -14.32 4.95
C TYR A 211 0.58 -15.54 4.65
N GLU A 212 -0.51 -15.69 5.40
CA GLU A 212 -1.41 -16.84 5.24
C GLU A 212 -2.09 -16.85 3.87
N ALA A 213 -2.50 -15.69 3.38
CA ALA A 213 -3.24 -15.57 2.13
C ALA A 213 -2.37 -15.59 0.88
N ILE A 214 -1.07 -15.29 0.99
CA ILE A 214 -0.16 -15.17 -0.14
C ILE A 214 0.97 -16.20 -0.03
N ALA A 215 1.98 -15.97 0.80
CA ALA A 215 3.19 -16.80 0.80
C ALA A 215 2.97 -18.21 1.33
N ARG A 216 2.05 -18.42 2.29
CA ARG A 216 1.69 -19.76 2.74
C ARG A 216 0.83 -20.51 1.73
N ALA A 217 -0.03 -19.79 1.00
CA ALA A 217 -0.87 -20.36 -0.04
C ALA A 217 -0.05 -20.79 -1.27
N ASP A 218 1.03 -20.05 -1.57
CA ASP A 218 1.96 -20.37 -2.65
C ASP A 218 3.39 -20.52 -2.09
N ARG A 219 3.73 -21.74 -1.72
CA ARG A 219 5.06 -22.08 -1.16
C ARG A 219 6.18 -22.12 -2.18
N GLU A 220 5.84 -22.12 -3.46
CA GLU A 220 6.78 -22.21 -4.59
C GLU A 220 7.01 -20.83 -5.23
N MET A 221 6.55 -19.78 -4.59
CA MET A 221 6.72 -18.41 -5.07
C MET A 221 8.20 -18.12 -5.34
N SER A 222 8.55 -17.89 -6.61
CA SER A 222 9.92 -17.76 -7.09
C SER A 222 10.56 -16.39 -6.84
N TYR A 223 9.78 -15.40 -6.43
CA TYR A 223 10.22 -14.03 -6.16
C TYR A 223 9.67 -13.52 -4.83
N LYS A 224 10.28 -12.48 -4.29
CA LYS A 224 9.73 -11.77 -3.15
C LYS A 224 8.82 -10.62 -3.59
N MET A 225 7.74 -10.43 -2.86
CA MET A 225 6.80 -9.33 -3.02
C MET A 225 6.79 -8.48 -1.76
N ALA A 226 6.95 -7.18 -1.90
CA ALA A 226 6.72 -6.22 -0.83
C ALA A 226 5.28 -5.70 -0.93
N GLY A 227 4.56 -5.62 0.18
CA GLY A 227 3.16 -5.21 0.14
C GLY A 227 2.68 -4.53 1.41
N LYS A 228 1.46 -4.01 1.37
CA LYS A 228 0.76 -3.49 2.54
C LYS A 228 -0.74 -3.61 2.38
N SER A 229 -1.38 -4.24 3.36
CA SER A 229 -2.84 -4.29 3.47
C SER A 229 -3.41 -2.96 3.97
N GLY A 230 -4.63 -2.67 3.56
CA GLY A 230 -5.41 -1.54 4.05
C GLY A 230 -6.89 -1.87 4.08
N SER A 231 -7.64 -1.12 4.88
CA SER A 231 -9.10 -1.10 4.87
C SER A 231 -9.55 0.34 4.84
N ALA A 232 -10.49 0.67 3.95
CA ALA A 232 -11.09 1.99 3.89
C ALA A 232 -12.51 1.92 4.45
N GLN A 233 -12.75 2.67 5.53
CA GLN A 233 -14.06 2.70 6.18
C GLN A 233 -15.10 3.36 5.28
N VAL A 234 -16.26 2.69 5.13
CA VAL A 234 -17.42 3.21 4.37
C VAL A 234 -18.29 4.07 5.26
N VAL A 235 -18.47 3.66 6.52
CA VAL A 235 -19.31 4.37 7.49
C VAL A 235 -18.54 4.63 8.78
N SER A 236 -18.77 5.81 9.38
CA SER A 236 -18.31 6.08 10.74
C SER A 236 -19.25 5.38 11.72
N ILE A 237 -18.76 4.34 12.37
CA ILE A 237 -19.50 3.65 13.43
C ILE A 237 -19.07 4.26 14.77
N ALA A 238 -20.04 4.69 15.60
CA ALA A 238 -19.74 5.20 16.93
C ALA A 238 -19.04 4.13 17.78
N GLN A 239 -18.04 4.52 18.56
CA GLN A 239 -17.23 3.58 19.36
C GLN A 239 -18.07 2.69 20.30
N ASP A 240 -19.15 3.22 20.82
CA ASP A 240 -20.06 2.51 21.74
C ASP A 240 -20.77 1.34 21.03
N ILE A 241 -20.98 1.48 19.72
CA ILE A 241 -21.63 0.48 18.88
C ILE A 241 -20.62 -0.60 18.45
N LEU A 242 -19.33 -0.25 18.28
CA LEU A 242 -18.28 -1.19 17.89
C LEU A 242 -17.97 -2.25 18.97
N GLN A 243 -18.43 -2.06 20.20
CA GLN A 243 -18.27 -3.00 21.31
C GLN A 243 -19.41 -4.03 21.42
N SER A 244 -20.48 -3.89 20.63
CA SER A 244 -21.55 -4.89 20.57
C SER A 244 -21.25 -5.92 19.47
N GLU A 245 -21.22 -7.20 19.83
CA GLU A 245 -20.94 -8.32 18.91
C GLU A 245 -22.04 -8.56 17.85
N ASP A 246 -23.17 -7.83 17.88
CA ASP A 246 -24.40 -8.10 17.12
C ASP A 246 -24.72 -7.03 16.05
N ILE A 247 -23.71 -6.36 15.45
CA ILE A 247 -24.02 -5.45 14.34
C ILE A 247 -24.01 -6.23 13.03
N ASP A 248 -25.17 -6.52 12.52
CA ASP A 248 -25.38 -6.90 11.12
C ASP A 248 -25.16 -5.65 10.25
N VAL A 249 -23.91 -5.41 9.88
CA VAL A 249 -23.56 -4.38 8.90
C VAL A 249 -23.98 -4.93 7.55
N SER A 250 -24.98 -4.31 6.91
CA SER A 250 -25.37 -4.69 5.54
C SER A 250 -24.12 -4.78 4.64
N ASP A 251 -24.10 -5.68 3.68
CA ASP A 251 -22.93 -5.91 2.80
C ASP A 251 -22.43 -4.62 2.15
N LEU A 252 -23.31 -3.66 1.87
CA LEU A 252 -22.98 -2.35 1.29
C LEU A 252 -22.26 -1.39 2.25
N ASN A 253 -22.22 -1.70 3.55
CA ASN A 253 -21.58 -0.87 4.58
C ASN A 253 -20.28 -1.50 5.12
N LYS A 254 -19.86 -2.63 4.57
CA LYS A 254 -18.59 -3.25 4.92
C LYS A 254 -17.41 -2.41 4.42
N ASP A 255 -16.33 -2.40 5.15
CA ASP A 255 -15.10 -1.70 4.76
C ASP A 255 -14.60 -2.20 3.40
N HIS A 256 -14.03 -1.30 2.59
CA HIS A 256 -13.36 -1.69 1.36
C HIS A 256 -12.00 -2.32 1.68
N ALA A 257 -11.66 -3.40 0.96
CA ALA A 257 -10.37 -4.06 1.06
C ALA A 257 -9.37 -3.41 0.09
N LEU A 258 -8.17 -3.09 0.60
CA LEU A 258 -7.08 -2.53 -0.19
C LEU A 258 -5.80 -3.35 -0.01
N PHE A 259 -5.03 -3.43 -1.08
CA PHE A 259 -3.68 -3.95 -1.03
C PHE A 259 -2.80 -3.22 -2.03
N VAL A 260 -1.64 -2.76 -1.58
CA VAL A 260 -0.59 -2.25 -2.47
C VAL A 260 0.60 -3.18 -2.41
N ALA A 261 1.25 -3.39 -3.55
CA ALA A 261 2.42 -4.23 -3.63
C ALA A 261 3.32 -3.84 -4.80
N TYR A 262 4.57 -4.28 -4.74
CA TYR A 262 5.49 -4.27 -5.86
C TYR A 262 6.36 -5.53 -5.86
N ALA A 263 6.87 -5.89 -7.01
CA ALA A 263 7.74 -7.04 -7.19
C ALA A 263 8.65 -6.90 -8.44
N PRO A 264 9.79 -7.64 -8.47
CA PRO A 264 10.37 -8.35 -7.34
C PRO A 264 10.90 -7.37 -6.27
N ALA A 265 10.82 -7.76 -5.00
CA ALA A 265 11.40 -7.02 -3.89
C ALA A 265 12.69 -7.71 -3.42
N GLN A 266 13.66 -6.93 -2.93
CA GLN A 266 14.92 -7.44 -2.38
C GLN A 266 15.69 -8.39 -3.34
N HIS A 267 15.48 -8.26 -4.64
CA HIS A 267 16.23 -9.05 -5.58
C HIS A 267 17.62 -8.41 -5.82
N PRO A 268 18.71 -9.20 -5.83
CA PRO A 268 20.07 -8.65 -5.88
C PRO A 268 20.36 -7.91 -7.19
N THR A 269 19.75 -8.30 -8.29
CA THR A 269 20.05 -7.82 -9.65
C THR A 269 18.81 -7.27 -10.38
N ILE A 270 17.62 -7.82 -10.17
CA ILE A 270 16.39 -7.36 -10.83
C ILE A 270 15.73 -6.26 -10.00
N LYS A 271 15.60 -5.08 -10.60
CA LYS A 271 14.82 -3.99 -10.02
C LYS A 271 13.32 -4.35 -10.01
N PRO A 272 12.50 -3.73 -9.14
CA PRO A 272 11.05 -3.86 -9.20
C PRO A 272 10.52 -3.55 -10.61
N GLN A 273 9.66 -4.43 -11.13
CA GLN A 273 9.12 -4.37 -12.49
C GLN A 273 7.67 -3.89 -12.52
N ILE A 274 6.94 -4.10 -11.42
CA ILE A 274 5.53 -3.77 -11.34
C ILE A 274 5.19 -3.28 -9.93
N ALA A 275 4.36 -2.24 -9.85
CA ALA A 275 3.66 -1.82 -8.64
C ALA A 275 2.15 -1.86 -8.90
N VAL A 276 1.40 -2.42 -7.96
CA VAL A 276 -0.04 -2.58 -8.05
C VAL A 276 -0.75 -1.96 -6.85
N ALA A 277 -1.95 -1.46 -7.08
CA ALA A 277 -2.90 -1.11 -6.03
C ALA A 277 -4.24 -1.76 -6.36
N VAL A 278 -4.69 -2.62 -5.47
CA VAL A 278 -5.97 -3.34 -5.60
C VAL A 278 -6.96 -2.75 -4.61
N PHE A 279 -8.16 -2.47 -5.11
CA PHE A 279 -9.29 -2.00 -4.35
C PHE A 279 -10.48 -2.92 -4.61
N VAL A 280 -11.03 -3.50 -3.54
CA VAL A 280 -12.22 -4.36 -3.62
C VAL A 280 -13.30 -3.75 -2.75
N GLU A 281 -14.38 -3.30 -3.40
CA GLU A 281 -15.51 -2.70 -2.70
C GLU A 281 -16.11 -3.71 -1.72
N ASN A 282 -16.34 -3.25 -0.49
CA ASN A 282 -16.96 -4.03 0.59
C ASN A 282 -16.27 -5.36 0.92
N GLY A 283 -14.98 -5.50 0.53
CA GLY A 283 -14.20 -6.71 0.69
C GLY A 283 -13.67 -6.95 2.12
N GLN A 284 -13.85 -6.02 3.05
CA GLN A 284 -13.45 -6.03 4.47
C GLN A 284 -11.95 -6.16 4.70
N HIS A 285 -11.33 -7.28 4.32
CA HIS A 285 -9.97 -7.63 4.69
C HIS A 285 -8.98 -7.48 3.52
N GLY A 286 -8.14 -6.45 3.55
CA GLY A 286 -7.16 -6.17 2.50
C GLY A 286 -6.22 -7.34 2.22
N SER A 287 -5.72 -8.01 3.25
CA SER A 287 -4.74 -9.09 3.10
C SER A 287 -5.32 -10.36 2.48
N SER A 288 -6.53 -10.77 2.86
CA SER A 288 -7.13 -12.03 2.41
C SER A 288 -7.98 -11.90 1.15
N VAL A 289 -8.43 -10.68 0.80
CA VAL A 289 -9.27 -10.43 -0.37
C VAL A 289 -8.48 -9.71 -1.47
N ALA A 290 -7.92 -8.54 -1.20
CA ALA A 290 -7.18 -7.78 -2.21
C ALA A 290 -5.75 -8.29 -2.43
N GLY A 291 -5.12 -8.90 -1.42
CA GLY A 291 -3.76 -9.44 -1.52
C GLY A 291 -3.59 -10.52 -2.58
N PRO A 292 -4.42 -11.59 -2.60
CA PRO A 292 -4.36 -12.62 -3.66
C PRO A 292 -4.57 -12.07 -5.06
N VAL A 293 -5.44 -11.07 -5.24
CA VAL A 293 -5.65 -10.41 -6.53
C VAL A 293 -4.38 -9.66 -6.95
N ALA A 294 -3.74 -8.93 -6.02
CA ALA A 294 -2.46 -8.26 -6.30
C ALA A 294 -1.39 -9.27 -6.74
N LYS A 295 -1.29 -10.42 -6.05
CA LYS A 295 -0.37 -11.49 -6.42
C LYS A 295 -0.65 -12.02 -7.83
N ALA A 296 -1.90 -12.33 -8.15
CA ALA A 296 -2.27 -12.86 -9.46
C ALA A 296 -1.90 -11.90 -10.60
N VAL A 297 -2.09 -10.58 -10.41
CA VAL A 297 -1.68 -9.57 -11.39
C VAL A 297 -0.16 -9.52 -11.53
N ILE A 298 0.57 -9.60 -10.42
CA ILE A 298 2.05 -9.60 -10.42
C ILE A 298 2.58 -10.87 -11.09
N ASP A 299 2.02 -12.06 -10.79
CA ASP A 299 2.41 -13.33 -11.43
C ASP A 299 2.23 -13.25 -12.95
N ALA A 300 1.04 -12.85 -13.41
CA ALA A 300 0.76 -12.71 -14.82
C ALA A 300 1.75 -11.75 -15.51
N TYR A 301 2.10 -10.65 -14.87
CA TYR A 301 3.05 -9.69 -15.45
C TYR A 301 4.49 -10.23 -15.47
N LEU A 302 4.99 -10.74 -14.35
CA LEU A 302 6.37 -11.18 -14.22
C LEU A 302 6.65 -12.52 -14.93
N LEU A 303 5.75 -13.48 -14.78
CA LEU A 303 5.97 -14.86 -15.22
C LEU A 303 5.42 -15.12 -16.63
N ASP A 304 4.23 -14.58 -16.96
CA ASP A 304 3.57 -14.86 -18.24
C ASP A 304 3.96 -13.81 -19.32
N ILE A 305 3.95 -12.50 -18.98
CA ILE A 305 4.24 -11.43 -19.94
C ILE A 305 5.74 -11.20 -20.08
N LEU A 306 6.46 -10.94 -18.97
CA LEU A 306 7.90 -10.72 -19.01
C LEU A 306 8.71 -12.00 -19.07
N GLN A 307 8.12 -13.14 -18.70
CA GLN A 307 8.74 -14.46 -18.70
C GLN A 307 10.07 -14.50 -17.92
N ILE A 308 10.10 -13.82 -16.76
CA ILE A 308 11.30 -13.76 -15.92
C ILE A 308 11.50 -15.11 -15.23
N ASP A 309 12.63 -15.77 -15.51
CA ASP A 309 13.06 -16.97 -14.81
C ASP A 309 13.92 -16.60 -13.60
N PHE A 310 13.29 -16.48 -12.44
CA PHE A 310 13.98 -16.15 -11.19
C PHE A 310 14.92 -17.28 -10.69
N THR A 311 14.82 -18.49 -11.24
CA THR A 311 15.67 -19.62 -10.84
C THR A 311 17.00 -19.61 -11.57
N SER A 312 17.05 -19.15 -12.83
CA SER A 312 18.25 -19.08 -13.66
C SER A 312 19.10 -17.86 -13.34
N LEU A 313 18.48 -16.77 -12.88
CA LEU A 313 19.15 -15.47 -12.64
C LEU A 313 20.01 -15.43 -11.38
N ALA A 314 19.95 -16.44 -10.52
CA ALA A 314 20.84 -16.57 -9.38
C ALA A 314 22.32 -16.80 -9.79
N THR A 315 22.60 -17.08 -11.07
CA THR A 315 23.91 -17.49 -11.57
C THR A 315 24.56 -16.53 -12.57
N ASP A 316 23.82 -15.57 -13.15
CA ASP A 316 24.38 -14.60 -14.14
C ASP A 316 23.93 -13.15 -13.87
N PRO A 317 24.77 -12.34 -13.17
CA PRO A 317 24.45 -10.94 -12.91
C PRO A 317 24.41 -10.06 -14.16
N ASP A 318 25.06 -10.45 -15.25
CA ASP A 318 25.19 -9.63 -16.46
C ASP A 318 24.03 -9.83 -17.47
N ALA A 319 23.27 -10.93 -17.37
CA ALA A 319 22.11 -11.19 -18.23
C ALA A 319 20.99 -10.16 -18.09
N LEU A 320 20.99 -9.38 -17.02
CA LEU A 320 19.93 -8.42 -16.65
C LEU A 320 20.21 -6.98 -17.09
N LEU A 321 21.43 -6.66 -17.48
CA LEU A 321 21.81 -5.32 -17.94
C LEU A 321 21.24 -4.97 -19.32
N SER A 322 20.65 -5.95 -20.03
CA SER A 322 20.05 -5.75 -21.35
C SER A 322 18.55 -5.45 -21.33
N PHE A 323 17.92 -5.41 -20.14
CA PHE A 323 16.52 -5.02 -20.03
C PHE A 323 16.42 -3.49 -20.08
N ASP A 324 16.24 -2.99 -21.29
CA ASP A 324 15.97 -1.58 -21.56
C ASP A 324 14.57 -1.24 -20.99
N ALA A 325 14.53 -0.39 -19.98
CA ALA A 325 13.29 0.04 -19.30
C ALA A 325 12.31 0.82 -20.23
N GLY A 326 12.62 0.90 -21.52
CA GLY A 326 11.83 1.54 -22.54
C GLY A 326 11.16 0.62 -23.55
N ARG A 327 11.40 -0.69 -23.49
CA ARG A 327 10.78 -1.59 -24.46
C ARG A 327 9.37 -1.95 -24.03
N ALA A 328 8.38 -1.27 -24.62
CA ALA A 328 7.01 -1.77 -24.62
C ALA A 328 7.00 -3.23 -25.10
N PRO A 329 6.19 -4.13 -24.51
CA PRO A 329 6.09 -5.51 -24.95
C PRO A 329 5.83 -5.49 -26.46
N GLN A 330 6.64 -6.25 -27.22
CA GLN A 330 6.39 -6.43 -28.65
C GLN A 330 4.97 -7.01 -28.76
N GLN A 331 4.08 -6.24 -29.34
CA GLN A 331 2.72 -6.71 -29.60
C GLN A 331 2.85 -7.99 -30.42
N SER A 332 2.28 -9.08 -29.88
CA SER A 332 2.00 -10.27 -30.66
C SER A 332 1.24 -9.82 -31.91
N THR A 333 1.71 -10.17 -33.08
CA THR A 333 1.05 -9.90 -34.37
C THR A 333 -0.22 -10.74 -34.55
N ASP A 334 -0.64 -11.47 -33.53
CA ASP A 334 -1.91 -12.19 -33.46
C ASP A 334 -3.00 -11.26 -32.90
N PRO A 335 -3.96 -10.84 -33.75
CA PRO A 335 -5.05 -9.97 -33.32
C PRO A 335 -5.99 -10.62 -32.28
N ALA A 336 -5.85 -11.91 -31.99
CA ALA A 336 -6.64 -12.63 -30.99
C ALA A 336 -6.03 -12.62 -29.58
N ALA A 337 -4.76 -12.19 -29.40
CA ALA A 337 -4.08 -12.20 -28.11
C ALA A 337 -4.32 -10.93 -27.24
N GLY A 338 -5.13 -9.99 -27.72
CA GLY A 338 -5.33 -8.66 -27.09
C GLY A 338 -6.47 -8.53 -26.09
N PHE A 339 -7.28 -9.56 -25.86
CA PHE A 339 -8.37 -9.49 -24.90
C PHE A 339 -8.28 -10.66 -23.91
N LEU A 340 -7.97 -10.37 -22.65
CA LEU A 340 -8.34 -11.24 -21.53
C LEU A 340 -9.89 -11.32 -21.53
N THR A 341 -10.41 -12.32 -22.22
CA THR A 341 -11.80 -12.75 -22.05
C THR A 341 -11.87 -13.35 -20.64
N LEU A 342 -12.52 -12.66 -19.73
CA LEU A 342 -13.03 -13.28 -18.51
C LEU A 342 -13.91 -14.46 -18.97
N ALA A 343 -13.38 -15.67 -18.84
CA ALA A 343 -14.14 -16.89 -19.10
C ALA A 343 -15.34 -16.87 -18.15
N ASN A 344 -16.55 -16.87 -18.74
CA ASN A 344 -17.77 -17.10 -18.03
C ASN A 344 -17.67 -18.46 -17.34
N ALA A 345 -17.61 -18.45 -16.02
CA ALA A 345 -17.91 -19.63 -15.24
C ALA A 345 -19.42 -19.88 -15.39
N GLU A 346 -19.78 -20.75 -16.33
CA GLU A 346 -21.13 -21.27 -16.42
C GLU A 346 -21.41 -22.10 -15.15
N HIS A 347 -22.29 -21.59 -14.33
CA HIS A 347 -22.94 -22.33 -13.27
C HIS A 347 -23.87 -23.35 -13.92
N GLU A 348 -23.44 -24.59 -14.05
CA GLU A 348 -24.37 -25.69 -14.22
C GLU A 348 -25.13 -25.89 -12.91
N GLY A 349 -26.35 -25.39 -12.90
CA GLY A 349 -27.32 -25.68 -11.86
C GLY A 349 -27.80 -27.13 -11.98
N HIS A 350 -27.40 -27.97 -11.01
CA HIS A 350 -28.11 -29.21 -10.76
C HIS A 350 -29.39 -28.91 -9.96
N VAL A 351 -30.50 -28.99 -10.66
CA VAL A 351 -31.84 -29.15 -10.05
C VAL A 351 -31.94 -30.62 -9.64
N HIS A 352 -32.14 -30.89 -8.37
CA HIS A 352 -32.70 -32.16 -7.87
C HIS A 352 -34.05 -31.86 -7.20
N ASP A 353 -35.03 -32.64 -7.61
CA ASP A 353 -36.43 -32.76 -7.16
C ASP A 353 -36.60 -32.83 -5.63
#